data_b446221546b5525aab9f3d92a1dcbd81
#
_entry.id   b446221546b5525aab9f3d92a1dcbd81
#
_cell.length_a   1.000
_cell.length_b   1.000
_cell.length_c   1.000
_cell.angle_alpha   90.00
_cell.angle_beta   90.00
_cell.angle_gamma   90.00
#
_symmetry.space_group_name_H-M   'P 1'
#
loop_
_entity.id
_entity.type
_entity.pdbx_description
1 polymer ?
#
loop_
_entity_poly.entity_id
_entity_poly.type
_entity_poly.pdbx_seq_one_letter_code
_entity_poly.pdbx_strand_id
1 'polypeptide(L)'
;MGQGSPLPLLEGNTSARTAVLGNIRGASAKDMFLYTNPTAFLTKEATFQVDASIEIPPKLPEGRELFYTLTGAWSFATSHALFVGARYNAGVKVDMMGSDGNKVDKVIRPYDLTTDLGYAYAVEHWGFFARGSYHRRKVLVEGETYLFGAGISYLNQYTLFGKVVDFGLHATVDRVGAPLRYRASNDTYAIQPILELSADQCLSINEQHQLTLLLGASGTLKEGPANYRAAGVGLEYSYNKLLDLRLGYDYQTLRSHTLGLGIGGQLYGIHLDLGYRLGLASYSVNTLMVTAGYTF
;
A
#
# COMPACT_ATOMS: atom_id res chain seq x y z
N MET A 1 -8.86 3.94 25.38
CA MET A 1 -9.01 3.01 24.24
C MET A 1 -8.86 3.84 22.97
N GLY A 2 -7.76 3.70 22.23
CA GLY A 2 -7.60 4.37 20.94
C GLY A 2 -8.69 3.87 19.99
N GLN A 3 -9.41 4.79 19.37
CA GLN A 3 -10.35 4.43 18.31
C GLN A 3 -9.51 3.92 17.14
N GLY A 4 -9.38 2.59 17.04
CA GLY A 4 -8.75 1.95 15.88
C GLY A 4 -9.55 2.30 14.63
N SER A 5 -8.85 2.32 13.49
CA SER A 5 -9.52 2.50 12.20
C SER A 5 -10.66 1.50 12.04
N PRO A 6 -11.82 1.94 11.52
CA PRO A 6 -12.89 1.02 11.17
C PRO A 6 -12.49 0.00 10.10
N LEU A 7 -11.40 0.23 9.37
CA LEU A 7 -10.89 -0.61 8.28
C LEU A 7 -9.36 -0.78 8.34
N PRO A 8 -8.81 -1.59 9.27
CA PRO A 8 -7.37 -1.79 9.42
C PRO A 8 -6.69 -2.26 8.13
N LEU A 9 -7.36 -3.08 7.32
CA LEU A 9 -6.83 -3.59 6.07
C LEU A 9 -6.50 -2.50 5.05
N LEU A 10 -7.27 -1.40 5.04
CA LEU A 10 -7.02 -0.27 4.13
C LEU A 10 -5.83 0.59 4.57
N GLU A 11 -5.40 0.45 5.82
CA GLU A 11 -4.25 1.17 6.38
C GLU A 11 -2.96 0.34 6.37
N GLY A 12 -3.09 -0.99 6.13
CA GLY A 12 -1.95 -1.90 6.00
C GLY A 12 -1.08 -1.55 4.79
N ASN A 13 0.19 -1.91 4.89
CA ASN A 13 1.12 -1.78 3.76
C ASN A 13 0.82 -2.85 2.72
N THR A 14 0.94 -2.50 1.46
CA THR A 14 0.65 -3.42 0.35
C THR A 14 1.92 -4.01 -0.28
N SER A 15 3.07 -3.37 -0.08
CA SER A 15 4.36 -3.76 -0.65
C SER A 15 5.48 -3.56 0.37
N ALA A 16 6.43 -4.47 0.44
CA ALA A 16 7.64 -4.34 1.25
C ALA A 16 8.46 -3.11 0.83
N ARG A 17 8.56 -2.84 -0.49
CA ARG A 17 9.24 -1.66 -1.03
C ARG A 17 8.60 -0.37 -0.53
N THR A 18 7.30 -0.20 -0.73
CA THR A 18 6.57 1.01 -0.33
C THR A 18 6.63 1.22 1.18
N ALA A 19 6.46 0.14 1.97
CA ALA A 19 6.48 0.19 3.42
C ALA A 19 7.78 0.77 4.00
N VAL A 20 8.93 0.43 3.39
CA VAL A 20 10.25 0.88 3.88
C VAL A 20 10.71 2.19 3.26
N LEU A 21 10.08 2.67 2.19
CA LEU A 21 10.37 3.94 1.55
C LEU A 21 9.45 5.09 2.05
N GLY A 22 9.21 5.13 3.36
CA GLY A 22 8.40 6.18 3.97
C GLY A 22 6.90 6.04 3.73
N ASN A 23 6.43 4.84 3.38
CA ASN A 23 5.03 4.54 3.02
C ASN A 23 4.48 5.43 1.88
N ILE A 24 5.34 5.72 0.89
CA ILE A 24 5.04 6.60 -0.23
C ILE A 24 4.62 5.78 -1.44
N ARG A 25 3.49 6.13 -2.04
CA ARG A 25 3.02 5.61 -3.33
C ARG A 25 3.50 6.55 -4.42
N GLY A 26 4.67 6.28 -4.98
CA GLY A 26 5.36 7.17 -5.93
C GLY A 26 5.09 6.85 -7.38
N ALA A 27 5.44 7.79 -8.26
CA ALA A 27 5.38 7.61 -9.70
C ALA A 27 6.34 6.52 -10.21
N SER A 28 7.44 6.24 -9.47
CA SER A 28 8.43 5.19 -9.75
C SER A 28 8.08 3.83 -9.14
N ALA A 29 6.79 3.48 -8.97
CA ALA A 29 6.38 2.18 -8.45
C ALA A 29 6.98 1.02 -9.29
N LYS A 30 7.42 -0.06 -8.61
CA LYS A 30 8.03 -1.24 -9.26
C LYS A 30 7.19 -2.50 -9.10
N ASP A 31 6.29 -2.52 -8.10
CA ASP A 31 5.46 -3.64 -7.68
C ASP A 31 4.07 -3.19 -7.22
N MET A 32 3.17 -4.13 -7.01
CA MET A 32 1.83 -3.89 -6.45
C MET A 32 1.11 -2.69 -7.09
N PHE A 33 1.19 -2.55 -8.40
CA PHE A 33 0.79 -1.34 -9.14
C PHE A 33 -0.62 -0.88 -8.83
N LEU A 34 -1.59 -1.80 -8.66
CA LEU A 34 -2.96 -1.44 -8.31
C LEU A 34 -3.06 -0.60 -7.02
N TYR A 35 -2.14 -0.83 -6.07
CA TYR A 35 -2.15 -0.20 -4.74
C TYR A 35 -1.08 0.88 -4.58
N THR A 36 -0.10 0.91 -5.46
CA THR A 36 0.97 1.91 -5.46
C THR A 36 0.72 2.99 -6.50
N ASN A 37 0.99 2.72 -7.76
CA ASN A 37 0.68 3.59 -8.89
C ASN A 37 0.42 2.75 -10.15
N PRO A 38 -0.86 2.57 -10.56
CA PRO A 38 -1.20 1.79 -11.73
C PRO A 38 -0.58 2.29 -13.03
N THR A 39 -0.36 3.61 -13.16
CA THR A 39 0.20 4.18 -14.40
C THR A 39 1.68 3.85 -14.58
N ALA A 40 2.42 3.57 -13.51
CA ALA A 40 3.81 3.16 -13.58
C ALA A 40 4.01 1.81 -14.29
N PHE A 41 2.99 0.95 -14.32
CA PHE A 41 3.04 -0.29 -15.08
C PHE A 41 3.11 -0.04 -16.60
N LEU A 42 2.45 1.01 -17.09
CA LEU A 42 2.44 1.38 -18.51
C LEU A 42 3.78 1.93 -19.03
N THR A 43 4.71 2.26 -18.13
CA THR A 43 6.08 2.66 -18.50
C THR A 43 7.03 1.48 -18.67
N LYS A 44 6.56 0.27 -18.35
CA LYS A 44 7.33 -0.97 -18.48
C LYS A 44 7.04 -1.64 -19.83
N GLU A 45 8.01 -2.37 -20.34
CA GLU A 45 7.84 -3.24 -21.51
C GLU A 45 7.11 -4.56 -21.19
N ALA A 46 6.51 -4.65 -20.01
CA ALA A 46 5.84 -5.84 -19.52
C ALA A 46 4.40 -5.92 -20.00
N THR A 47 3.96 -7.10 -20.41
CA THR A 47 2.56 -7.35 -20.76
C THR A 47 1.75 -7.78 -19.54
N PHE A 48 2.38 -8.50 -18.60
CA PHE A 48 1.71 -9.04 -17.42
C PHE A 48 2.63 -9.06 -16.20
N GLN A 49 2.08 -8.76 -15.03
CA GLN A 49 2.79 -8.91 -13.75
C GLN A 49 1.84 -9.43 -12.67
N VAL A 50 2.33 -10.34 -11.84
CA VAL A 50 1.65 -10.81 -10.63
C VAL A 50 2.53 -10.57 -9.43
N ASP A 51 1.98 -10.00 -8.37
CA ASP A 51 2.68 -9.72 -7.12
C ASP A 51 1.89 -10.28 -5.93
N ALA A 52 2.59 -10.85 -4.97
CA ALA A 52 2.07 -11.27 -3.68
C ALA A 52 2.89 -10.68 -2.54
N SER A 53 2.23 -10.23 -1.48
CA SER A 53 2.90 -9.67 -0.30
C SER A 53 2.27 -10.18 0.98
N ILE A 54 3.10 -10.31 2.01
CA ILE A 54 2.70 -10.61 3.38
C ILE A 54 3.31 -9.58 4.32
N GLU A 55 2.47 -8.96 5.16
CA GLU A 55 2.88 -8.12 6.27
C GLU A 55 2.74 -8.92 7.58
N ILE A 56 3.81 -8.96 8.37
CA ILE A 56 3.98 -9.80 9.56
C ILE A 56 4.27 -8.91 10.76
N PRO A 57 3.24 -8.41 11.48
CA PRO A 57 3.43 -7.68 12.73
C PRO A 57 3.87 -8.63 13.86
N PRO A 58 4.29 -8.10 15.02
CA PRO A 58 4.66 -8.92 16.17
C PRO A 58 3.53 -9.84 16.62
N LYS A 59 3.93 -10.94 17.25
CA LYS A 59 2.98 -11.85 17.88
C LYS A 59 2.45 -11.24 19.16
N LEU A 60 1.13 -11.16 19.27
CA LEU A 60 0.41 -10.82 20.50
C LEU A 60 0.21 -12.10 21.37
N PRO A 61 -0.16 -11.97 22.67
CA PRO A 61 -0.45 -13.15 23.51
C PRO A 61 -1.49 -14.08 22.89
N GLU A 62 -2.51 -13.54 22.25
CA GLU A 62 -3.63 -14.26 21.64
C GLU A 62 -3.29 -14.85 20.27
N GLY A 63 -2.16 -14.45 19.66
CA GLY A 63 -1.75 -14.91 18.35
C GLY A 63 -1.07 -13.85 17.50
N ARG A 64 -1.09 -14.04 16.19
CA ARG A 64 -0.54 -13.10 15.21
C ARG A 64 -1.59 -12.75 14.16
N GLU A 65 -1.75 -11.47 13.93
CA GLU A 65 -2.48 -10.93 12.80
C GLU A 65 -1.58 -10.96 11.56
N LEU A 66 -2.12 -11.31 10.40
CA LEU A 66 -1.36 -11.35 9.14
C LEU A 66 -2.15 -10.64 8.04
N PHE A 67 -1.45 -9.84 7.25
CA PHE A 67 -2.03 -9.14 6.11
C PHE A 67 -1.44 -9.69 4.82
N TYR A 68 -2.31 -10.11 3.93
CA TYR A 68 -1.95 -10.64 2.63
C TYR A 68 -2.44 -9.71 1.53
N THR A 69 -1.62 -9.50 0.52
CA THR A 69 -1.99 -8.73 -0.68
C THR A 69 -1.60 -9.53 -1.91
N LEU A 70 -2.48 -9.58 -2.89
CA LEU A 70 -2.25 -10.18 -4.20
C LEU A 70 -2.71 -9.21 -5.26
N THR A 71 -1.92 -9.03 -6.33
CA THR A 71 -2.29 -8.20 -7.48
C THR A 71 -1.91 -8.87 -8.79
N GLY A 72 -2.70 -8.59 -9.83
CA GLY A 72 -2.39 -8.87 -11.22
C GLY A 72 -2.53 -7.59 -12.04
N ALA A 73 -1.59 -7.36 -12.95
CA ALA A 73 -1.58 -6.26 -13.91
C ALA A 73 -1.47 -6.82 -15.32
N TRP A 74 -2.27 -6.33 -16.24
CA TRP A 74 -2.25 -6.72 -17.64
C TRP A 74 -2.33 -5.50 -18.55
N SER A 75 -1.29 -5.28 -19.36
CA SER A 75 -1.25 -4.28 -20.42
C SER A 75 -1.75 -4.91 -21.72
N PHE A 76 -2.92 -4.49 -22.18
CA PHE A 76 -3.52 -4.97 -23.43
C PHE A 76 -3.27 -4.03 -24.62
N ALA A 77 -2.68 -2.87 -24.35
CA ALA A 77 -2.19 -1.91 -25.33
C ALA A 77 -1.10 -1.06 -24.69
N THR A 78 -0.27 -0.40 -25.47
CA THR A 78 0.86 0.42 -25.00
C THR A 78 0.48 1.50 -23.99
N SER A 79 -0.76 1.97 -24.05
CA SER A 79 -1.30 3.05 -23.19
C SER A 79 -2.41 2.59 -22.22
N HIS A 80 -2.76 1.29 -22.18
CA HIS A 80 -3.91 0.82 -21.44
C HIS A 80 -3.58 -0.43 -20.62
N ALA A 81 -3.95 -0.44 -19.34
CA ALA A 81 -3.81 -1.61 -18.49
C ALA A 81 -5.04 -1.83 -17.60
N LEU A 82 -5.30 -3.11 -17.31
CA LEU A 82 -6.27 -3.58 -16.34
C LEU A 82 -5.56 -4.19 -15.14
N PHE A 83 -6.16 -4.04 -13.98
CA PHE A 83 -5.63 -4.54 -12.73
C PHE A 83 -6.71 -5.25 -11.93
N VAL A 84 -6.32 -6.33 -11.29
CA VAL A 84 -7.13 -7.03 -10.30
C VAL A 84 -6.34 -7.14 -9.00
N GLY A 85 -7.04 -7.13 -7.87
CA GLY A 85 -6.35 -7.27 -6.58
C GLY A 85 -7.25 -7.86 -5.52
N ALA A 86 -6.61 -8.44 -4.51
CA ALA A 86 -7.26 -8.89 -3.30
C ALA A 86 -6.36 -8.61 -2.10
N ARG A 87 -6.96 -8.15 -0.99
CA ARG A 87 -6.28 -8.00 0.29
C ARG A 87 -7.07 -8.76 1.35
N TYR A 88 -6.36 -9.46 2.21
CA TYR A 88 -6.95 -10.25 3.27
C TYR A 88 -6.21 -10.04 4.58
N ASN A 89 -6.95 -9.72 5.64
CA ASN A 89 -6.43 -9.69 7.00
C ASN A 89 -7.04 -10.86 7.79
N ALA A 90 -6.18 -11.73 8.30
CA ALA A 90 -6.55 -12.79 9.24
C ALA A 90 -6.33 -12.28 10.67
N GLY A 91 -7.40 -11.87 11.33
CA GLY A 91 -7.36 -11.42 12.72
C GLY A 91 -7.05 -12.55 13.71
N VAL A 92 -6.69 -12.17 14.91
CA VAL A 92 -6.41 -13.10 16.01
C VAL A 92 -7.72 -13.76 16.50
N LYS A 93 -7.64 -15.02 16.91
CA LYS A 93 -8.78 -15.71 17.54
C LYS A 93 -9.09 -15.08 18.89
N VAL A 94 -10.36 -14.77 19.11
CA VAL A 94 -10.86 -14.18 20.37
C VAL A 94 -11.90 -15.10 20.98
N ASP A 95 -11.67 -15.53 22.23
CA ASP A 95 -12.65 -16.25 23.02
C ASP A 95 -13.81 -15.32 23.39
N MET A 96 -15.04 -15.78 23.22
CA MET A 96 -16.20 -15.01 23.69
C MET A 96 -16.38 -15.18 25.20
N MET A 97 -16.69 -14.06 25.86
CA MET A 97 -17.12 -14.04 27.25
C MET A 97 -18.64 -13.93 27.30
N GLY A 98 -19.28 -14.73 28.14
CA GLY A 98 -20.69 -14.60 28.46
C GLY A 98 -20.98 -13.35 29.28
N SER A 99 -22.26 -13.02 29.46
CA SER A 99 -22.68 -11.91 30.30
C SER A 99 -22.35 -12.10 31.80
N ASP A 100 -22.05 -13.35 32.18
CA ASP A 100 -21.61 -13.76 33.52
C ASP A 100 -20.07 -13.68 33.71
N GLY A 101 -19.33 -13.21 32.68
CA GLY A 101 -17.88 -13.12 32.69
C GLY A 101 -17.15 -14.46 32.45
N ASN A 102 -17.88 -15.57 32.28
CA ASN A 102 -17.30 -16.87 31.97
C ASN A 102 -17.02 -16.99 30.46
N LYS A 103 -15.97 -17.78 30.12
CA LYS A 103 -15.72 -18.13 28.72
C LYS A 103 -16.88 -18.96 28.19
N VAL A 104 -17.42 -18.53 27.06
CA VAL A 104 -18.37 -19.34 26.29
C VAL A 104 -17.55 -20.20 25.32
N ASP A 105 -17.98 -21.45 25.10
CA ASP A 105 -17.35 -22.35 24.14
C ASP A 105 -17.61 -21.90 22.68
N LYS A 106 -17.23 -20.64 22.40
CA LYS A 106 -17.34 -20.00 21.09
C LYS A 106 -16.14 -19.12 20.84
N VAL A 107 -15.38 -19.47 19.79
CA VAL A 107 -14.23 -18.73 19.33
C VAL A 107 -14.60 -17.95 18.08
N ILE A 108 -14.28 -16.65 18.05
CA ILE A 108 -14.45 -15.79 16.89
C ILE A 108 -13.08 -15.58 16.27
N ARG A 109 -13.03 -15.62 14.94
CA ARG A 109 -11.87 -15.21 14.14
C ARG A 109 -12.28 -14.02 13.25
N PRO A 110 -11.94 -12.80 13.65
CA PRO A 110 -12.18 -11.63 12.80
C PRO A 110 -11.43 -11.74 11.47
N TYR A 111 -11.98 -11.18 10.41
CA TYR A 111 -11.27 -11.02 9.15
C TYR A 111 -11.73 -9.76 8.41
N ASP A 112 -10.84 -9.25 7.57
CA ASP A 112 -11.16 -8.24 6.56
C ASP A 112 -10.76 -8.78 5.18
N LEU A 113 -11.60 -8.57 4.18
CA LEU A 113 -11.36 -8.94 2.79
C LEU A 113 -11.67 -7.75 1.91
N THR A 114 -10.79 -7.43 0.98
CA THR A 114 -11.04 -6.46 -0.09
C THR A 114 -10.76 -7.11 -1.42
N THR A 115 -11.63 -6.88 -2.41
CA THR A 115 -11.40 -7.21 -3.81
C THR A 115 -11.44 -5.92 -4.62
N ASP A 116 -10.47 -5.76 -5.50
CA ASP A 116 -10.22 -4.50 -6.20
C ASP A 116 -10.12 -4.74 -7.71
N LEU A 117 -10.67 -3.82 -8.48
CA LEU A 117 -10.53 -3.76 -9.93
C LEU A 117 -10.04 -2.36 -10.30
N GLY A 118 -9.04 -2.27 -11.18
CA GLY A 118 -8.47 -1.01 -11.61
C GLY A 118 -8.26 -0.95 -13.11
N TYR A 119 -8.21 0.28 -13.62
CA TYR A 119 -7.87 0.59 -14.99
C TYR A 119 -6.94 1.79 -15.02
N ALA A 120 -5.91 1.74 -15.88
CA ALA A 120 -5.01 2.85 -16.11
C ALA A 120 -4.89 3.17 -17.60
N TYR A 121 -4.69 4.46 -17.88
CA TYR A 121 -4.44 5.01 -19.20
C TYR A 121 -3.28 5.99 -19.14
N ALA A 122 -2.36 5.91 -20.10
CA ALA A 122 -1.24 6.84 -20.22
C ALA A 122 -1.24 7.51 -21.60
N VAL A 123 -0.92 8.80 -21.62
CA VAL A 123 -0.73 9.59 -22.82
C VAL A 123 0.42 10.57 -22.61
N GLU A 124 1.44 10.49 -23.46
CA GLU A 124 2.67 11.26 -23.36
C GLU A 124 3.30 11.15 -21.94
N HIS A 125 3.34 12.25 -21.21
CA HIS A 125 3.88 12.33 -19.85
C HIS A 125 2.84 12.08 -18.75
N TRP A 126 1.56 11.98 -19.12
CA TRP A 126 0.46 11.87 -18.18
C TRP A 126 -0.09 10.46 -18.07
N GLY A 127 -0.35 10.05 -16.86
CA GLY A 127 -1.04 8.80 -16.56
C GLY A 127 -2.27 9.07 -15.70
N PHE A 128 -3.35 8.35 -15.96
CA PHE A 128 -4.63 8.45 -15.24
C PHE A 128 -5.04 7.05 -14.82
N PHE A 129 -5.63 6.92 -13.64
CA PHE A 129 -6.20 5.65 -13.23
C PHE A 129 -7.46 5.81 -12.39
N ALA A 130 -8.26 4.75 -12.39
CA ALA A 130 -9.40 4.59 -11.50
C ALA A 130 -9.40 3.18 -10.91
N ARG A 131 -9.89 3.06 -9.67
CA ARG A 131 -10.03 1.81 -8.94
C ARG A 131 -11.38 1.74 -8.26
N GLY A 132 -12.05 0.58 -8.35
CA GLY A 132 -13.21 0.22 -7.55
C GLY A 132 -12.85 -0.90 -6.58
N SER A 133 -13.35 -0.83 -5.35
CA SER A 133 -13.06 -1.77 -4.27
C SER A 133 -14.36 -2.22 -3.60
N TYR A 134 -14.53 -3.52 -3.42
CA TYR A 134 -15.51 -4.09 -2.52
C TYR A 134 -14.82 -4.55 -1.25
N HIS A 135 -15.28 -4.09 -0.10
CA HIS A 135 -14.73 -4.43 1.20
C HIS A 135 -15.76 -5.15 2.06
N ARG A 136 -15.34 -6.25 2.68
CA ARG A 136 -16.12 -7.03 3.63
C ARG A 136 -15.32 -7.25 4.90
N ARG A 137 -15.92 -6.92 6.03
CA ARG A 137 -15.35 -7.11 7.37
C ARG A 137 -16.25 -7.98 8.21
N LYS A 138 -15.66 -8.89 8.99
CA LYS A 138 -16.35 -9.68 10.00
C LYS A 138 -15.59 -9.59 11.31
N VAL A 139 -16.25 -9.07 12.34
CA VAL A 139 -15.80 -9.17 13.74
C VAL A 139 -16.76 -10.09 14.47
N LEU A 140 -17.86 -9.58 14.98
CA LEU A 140 -19.02 -10.34 15.48
C LEU A 140 -20.10 -10.43 14.42
N VAL A 141 -20.29 -9.35 13.70
CA VAL A 141 -21.27 -9.14 12.64
C VAL A 141 -20.54 -8.77 11.36
N GLU A 142 -21.11 -9.14 10.22
CA GLU A 142 -20.57 -8.79 8.91
C GLU A 142 -20.97 -7.37 8.52
N GLY A 143 -19.98 -6.61 8.05
CA GLY A 143 -20.14 -5.30 7.44
C GLY A 143 -19.54 -5.25 6.05
N GLU A 144 -20.10 -4.42 5.19
CA GLU A 144 -19.63 -4.26 3.81
C GLU A 144 -19.69 -2.81 3.33
N THR A 145 -18.84 -2.49 2.37
CA THR A 145 -18.81 -1.19 1.72
C THR A 145 -18.20 -1.26 0.33
N TYR A 146 -18.51 -0.26 -0.50
CA TYR A 146 -17.91 -0.03 -1.82
C TYR A 146 -17.17 1.30 -1.81
N LEU A 147 -15.92 1.27 -2.27
CA LEU A 147 -15.04 2.43 -2.29
C LEU A 147 -14.46 2.62 -3.68
N PHE A 148 -14.17 3.86 -4.02
CA PHE A 148 -13.53 4.25 -5.27
C PHE A 148 -12.28 5.05 -4.99
N GLY A 149 -11.31 4.94 -5.88
CA GLY A 149 -10.11 5.75 -5.93
C GLY A 149 -9.80 6.15 -7.34
N ALA A 150 -9.16 7.31 -7.52
CA ALA A 150 -8.67 7.77 -8.80
C ALA A 150 -7.41 8.60 -8.59
N GLY A 151 -6.54 8.63 -9.59
CA GLY A 151 -5.32 9.41 -9.51
C GLY A 151 -4.76 9.78 -10.87
N ILE A 152 -3.77 10.66 -10.79
CA ILE A 152 -3.03 11.20 -11.91
C ILE A 152 -1.54 11.13 -11.61
N SER A 153 -0.75 10.83 -12.63
CA SER A 153 0.72 10.86 -12.56
C SER A 153 1.26 11.70 -13.70
N TYR A 154 2.37 12.36 -13.44
CA TYR A 154 3.17 13.05 -14.45
C TYR A 154 4.59 12.48 -14.40
N LEU A 155 5.11 12.04 -15.52
CA LEU A 155 6.46 11.50 -15.66
C LEU A 155 7.21 12.29 -16.72
N ASN A 156 8.42 12.72 -16.38
CA ASN A 156 9.29 13.42 -17.32
C ASN A 156 10.74 13.06 -17.05
N GLN A 157 11.58 13.27 -18.06
CA GLN A 157 13.01 13.04 -17.99
C GLN A 157 13.74 14.34 -18.36
N TYR A 158 14.77 14.68 -17.61
CA TYR A 158 15.63 15.83 -17.91
C TYR A 158 17.10 15.48 -17.65
N THR A 159 17.99 16.35 -18.12
CA THR A 159 19.42 16.18 -17.90
C THR A 159 19.93 17.21 -16.90
N LEU A 160 20.57 16.74 -15.82
CA LEU A 160 21.19 17.59 -14.81
C LEU A 160 22.67 17.20 -14.67
N PHE A 161 23.58 18.17 -14.88
CA PHE A 161 25.04 17.95 -14.85
C PHE A 161 25.52 16.77 -15.73
N GLY A 162 24.91 16.63 -16.92
CA GLY A 162 25.22 15.53 -17.84
C GLY A 162 24.70 14.15 -17.44
N LYS A 163 23.86 14.07 -16.40
CA LYS A 163 23.20 12.84 -15.93
C LYS A 163 21.71 12.88 -16.23
N VAL A 164 21.17 11.74 -16.55
CA VAL A 164 19.72 11.58 -16.75
C VAL A 164 19.02 11.51 -15.41
N VAL A 165 17.97 12.29 -15.25
CA VAL A 165 17.10 12.32 -14.08
C VAL A 165 15.69 12.07 -14.54
N ASP A 166 15.08 10.98 -14.07
CA ASP A 166 13.65 10.74 -14.19
C ASP A 166 12.94 11.42 -13.03
N PHE A 167 11.92 12.19 -13.34
CA PHE A 167 11.11 12.91 -12.37
C PHE A 167 9.67 12.48 -12.46
N GLY A 168 9.05 12.18 -11.32
CA GLY A 168 7.67 11.77 -11.20
C GLY A 168 6.89 12.60 -10.19
N LEU A 169 5.64 12.91 -10.53
CA LEU A 169 4.62 13.41 -9.61
C LEU A 169 3.44 12.46 -9.63
N HIS A 170 2.83 12.27 -8.47
CA HIS A 170 1.65 11.43 -8.33
C HIS A 170 0.67 12.05 -7.34
N ALA A 171 -0.61 12.05 -7.70
CA ALA A 171 -1.70 12.50 -6.86
C ALA A 171 -2.86 11.50 -6.92
N THR A 172 -3.39 11.12 -5.76
CA THR A 172 -4.49 10.15 -5.65
C THR A 172 -5.51 10.60 -4.63
N VAL A 173 -6.79 10.49 -4.99
CA VAL A 173 -7.90 10.50 -4.05
C VAL A 173 -8.41 9.09 -3.91
N ASP A 174 -8.46 8.58 -2.71
CA ASP A 174 -8.85 7.20 -2.39
C ASP A 174 -9.94 7.14 -1.32
N ARG A 175 -10.60 5.98 -1.18
CA ARG A 175 -11.65 5.70 -0.17
C ARG A 175 -12.89 6.57 -0.32
N VAL A 176 -13.22 7.01 -1.52
CA VAL A 176 -14.47 7.72 -1.82
C VAL A 176 -15.58 6.69 -1.97
N GLY A 177 -16.65 6.74 -1.16
CA GLY A 177 -17.74 5.78 -1.33
C GLY A 177 -18.72 5.73 -0.16
N ALA A 178 -19.38 4.57 -0.03
CA ALA A 178 -20.40 4.35 0.97
C ALA A 178 -19.78 4.14 2.37
N PRO A 179 -20.51 4.44 3.45
CA PRO A 179 -20.09 4.04 4.80
C PRO A 179 -20.08 2.52 4.91
N LEU A 180 -19.25 1.98 5.79
CA LEU A 180 -19.30 0.58 6.20
C LEU A 180 -20.61 0.32 6.93
N ARG A 181 -21.44 -0.60 6.41
CA ARG A 181 -22.73 -0.97 6.98
C ARG A 181 -22.66 -2.36 7.57
N TYR A 182 -23.07 -2.50 8.84
CA TYR A 182 -23.20 -3.80 9.49
C TYR A 182 -24.61 -4.35 9.34
N ARG A 183 -24.75 -5.59 8.82
CA ARG A 183 -26.04 -6.18 8.44
C ARG A 183 -27.02 -6.40 9.60
N ALA A 184 -26.52 -6.67 10.80
CA ALA A 184 -27.37 -7.06 11.93
C ALA A 184 -27.73 -5.90 12.87
N SER A 185 -26.96 -4.81 12.89
CA SER A 185 -27.18 -3.69 13.83
C SER A 185 -27.68 -2.42 13.16
N ASN A 186 -27.70 -2.37 11.81
CA ASN A 186 -27.91 -1.15 11.04
C ASN A 186 -26.88 -0.02 11.32
N ASP A 187 -25.85 -0.32 12.09
CA ASP A 187 -24.79 0.65 12.37
C ASP A 187 -24.00 0.95 11.11
N THR A 188 -23.64 2.22 10.97
CA THR A 188 -22.84 2.70 9.85
C THR A 188 -21.63 3.45 10.36
N TYR A 189 -20.46 3.20 9.73
CA TYR A 189 -19.22 3.91 10.03
C TYR A 189 -18.75 4.66 8.79
N ALA A 190 -18.65 5.98 8.90
CA ALA A 190 -18.16 6.81 7.81
C ALA A 190 -16.68 6.49 7.52
N ILE A 191 -16.37 6.28 6.24
CA ILE A 191 -15.00 6.12 5.76
C ILE A 191 -14.58 7.47 5.20
N GLN A 192 -13.42 7.96 5.66
CA GLN A 192 -12.93 9.26 5.22
C GLN A 192 -12.11 9.11 3.95
N PRO A 193 -12.41 9.89 2.89
CA PRO A 193 -11.54 9.98 1.73
C PRO A 193 -10.17 10.53 2.09
N ILE A 194 -9.13 10.00 1.44
CA ILE A 194 -7.73 10.39 1.62
C ILE A 194 -7.21 10.98 0.33
N LEU A 195 -6.51 12.11 0.43
CA LEU A 195 -5.65 12.65 -0.61
C LEU A 195 -4.21 12.23 -0.33
N GLU A 196 -3.53 11.72 -1.34
CA GLU A 196 -2.10 11.40 -1.32
C GLU A 196 -1.40 12.17 -2.43
N LEU A 197 -0.25 12.75 -2.11
CA LEU A 197 0.62 13.45 -3.04
C LEU A 197 2.04 12.93 -2.87
N SER A 198 2.73 12.68 -3.97
CA SER A 198 4.12 12.28 -3.93
C SER A 198 4.92 12.82 -5.11
N ALA A 199 6.22 12.94 -4.88
CA ALA A 199 7.20 13.26 -5.90
C ALA A 199 8.39 12.31 -5.75
N ASP A 200 8.96 11.88 -6.86
CA ASP A 200 10.17 11.07 -6.89
C ASP A 200 11.12 11.53 -7.97
N GLN A 201 12.42 11.36 -7.69
CA GLN A 201 13.50 11.63 -8.61
C GLN A 201 14.46 10.46 -8.64
N CYS A 202 14.70 9.90 -9.82
CA CYS A 202 15.69 8.83 -10.04
C CYS A 202 16.87 9.39 -10.83
N LEU A 203 18.01 9.50 -10.18
CA LEU A 203 19.28 9.90 -10.78
C LEU A 203 20.03 8.66 -11.28
N SER A 204 20.25 8.56 -12.57
CA SER A 204 21.16 7.58 -13.18
C SER A 204 22.61 8.10 -13.07
N ILE A 205 23.35 7.62 -12.06
CA ILE A 205 24.75 7.98 -11.83
C ILE A 205 25.62 7.44 -12.99
N ASN A 206 25.37 6.19 -13.38
CA ASN A 206 25.89 5.52 -14.56
C ASN A 206 24.96 4.35 -14.92
N GLU A 207 25.34 3.49 -15.87
CA GLU A 207 24.53 2.35 -16.32
C GLU A 207 24.22 1.33 -15.19
N GLN A 208 25.09 1.25 -14.20
CA GLN A 208 24.99 0.27 -13.11
C GLN A 208 24.36 0.85 -11.82
N HIS A 209 24.46 2.16 -11.60
CA HIS A 209 24.13 2.79 -10.34
C HIS A 209 23.01 3.83 -10.50
N GLN A 210 21.92 3.64 -9.79
CA GLN A 210 20.80 4.57 -9.74
C GLN A 210 20.48 4.92 -8.29
N LEU A 211 20.08 6.15 -8.06
CA LEU A 211 19.65 6.66 -6.75
C LEU A 211 18.28 7.32 -6.92
N THR A 212 17.29 6.81 -6.17
CA THR A 212 15.93 7.36 -6.19
C THR A 212 15.60 7.99 -4.85
N LEU A 213 15.18 9.24 -4.87
CA LEU A 213 14.61 9.97 -3.73
C LEU A 213 13.10 10.04 -3.88
N LEU A 214 12.36 9.71 -2.82
CA LEU A 214 10.89 9.80 -2.78
C LEU A 214 10.48 10.73 -1.64
N LEU A 215 9.48 11.56 -1.91
CA LEU A 215 8.82 12.42 -0.94
C LEU A 215 7.32 12.22 -1.07
N GLY A 216 6.60 12.18 0.04
CA GLY A 216 5.15 12.02 0.01
C GLY A 216 4.45 12.58 1.23
N ALA A 217 3.20 12.95 1.02
CA ALA A 217 2.30 13.37 2.08
C ALA A 217 0.88 12.87 1.79
N SER A 218 0.14 12.56 2.83
CA SER A 218 -1.26 12.15 2.71
C SER A 218 -2.08 12.65 3.88
N GLY A 219 -3.38 12.79 3.65
CA GLY A 219 -4.29 13.21 4.69
C GLY A 219 -5.76 13.02 4.33
N THR A 220 -6.62 12.95 5.36
CA THR A 220 -8.06 12.91 5.17
C THR A 220 -8.59 14.24 4.63
N LEU A 221 -9.50 14.15 3.64
CA LEU A 221 -10.11 15.33 3.00
C LEU A 221 -11.21 15.98 3.85
N LYS A 222 -11.74 15.26 4.83
CA LYS A 222 -12.78 15.76 5.75
C LYS A 222 -12.31 15.64 7.18
N GLU A 223 -12.60 16.65 7.98
CA GLU A 223 -12.41 16.56 9.42
C GLU A 223 -13.39 15.55 10.03
N GLY A 224 -12.91 14.77 10.98
CA GLY A 224 -13.70 13.76 11.64
C GLY A 224 -12.92 13.11 12.80
N PRO A 225 -13.53 12.15 13.52
CA PRO A 225 -12.91 11.56 14.70
C PRO A 225 -11.60 10.81 14.44
N ALA A 226 -11.27 10.53 13.17
CA ALA A 226 -10.04 9.85 12.75
C ALA A 226 -9.28 10.68 11.72
N ASN A 227 -8.94 11.93 12.04
CA ASN A 227 -8.09 12.76 11.19
C ASN A 227 -6.73 12.10 11.03
N TYR A 228 -6.42 11.71 9.80
CA TYR A 228 -5.16 11.10 9.43
C TYR A 228 -4.32 12.09 8.63
N ARG A 229 -3.05 12.24 9.00
CA ARG A 229 -2.05 12.96 8.23
C ARG A 229 -0.75 12.16 8.30
N ALA A 230 -0.09 12.02 7.19
CA ALA A 230 1.20 11.36 7.10
C ALA A 230 2.13 12.12 6.17
N ALA A 231 3.42 11.99 6.42
CA ALA A 231 4.47 12.46 5.53
C ALA A 231 5.61 11.44 5.57
N GLY A 232 6.29 11.26 4.46
CA GLY A 232 7.37 10.32 4.36
C GLY A 232 8.49 10.79 3.43
N VAL A 233 9.67 10.22 3.66
CA VAL A 233 10.84 10.32 2.80
C VAL A 233 11.44 8.93 2.60
N GLY A 234 11.84 8.62 1.37
CA GLY A 234 12.46 7.35 1.01
C GLY A 234 13.69 7.55 0.14
N LEU A 235 14.68 6.70 0.32
CA LEU A 235 15.89 6.63 -0.51
C LEU A 235 16.07 5.18 -0.96
N GLU A 236 16.18 4.97 -2.27
CA GLU A 236 16.45 3.67 -2.89
C GLU A 236 17.73 3.78 -3.72
N TYR A 237 18.68 2.91 -3.44
CA TYR A 237 19.86 2.72 -4.26
C TYR A 237 19.73 1.40 -5.02
N SER A 238 19.87 1.45 -6.35
CA SER A 238 19.78 0.29 -7.24
C SER A 238 21.13 0.02 -7.91
N TYR A 239 21.59 -1.25 -7.83
CA TYR A 239 22.79 -1.73 -8.47
C TYR A 239 22.45 -2.70 -9.60
N ASN A 240 22.87 -2.39 -10.83
CA ASN A 240 22.63 -3.18 -12.05
C ASN A 240 21.15 -3.53 -12.32
N LYS A 241 20.20 -2.81 -11.70
CA LYS A 241 18.77 -3.17 -11.68
C LYS A 241 18.50 -4.57 -11.07
N LEU A 242 19.51 -5.17 -10.43
CA LEU A 242 19.44 -6.52 -9.82
C LEU A 242 19.28 -6.47 -8.31
N LEU A 243 19.88 -5.48 -7.65
CA LEU A 243 19.87 -5.34 -6.20
C LEU A 243 19.44 -3.93 -5.82
N ASP A 244 18.49 -3.82 -4.93
CA ASP A 244 18.02 -2.57 -4.35
C ASP A 244 18.29 -2.54 -2.83
N LEU A 245 18.83 -1.43 -2.34
CA LEU A 245 18.93 -1.11 -0.91
C LEU A 245 18.02 0.08 -0.61
N ARG A 246 17.26 0.01 0.47
CA ARG A 246 16.21 0.99 0.78
C ARG A 246 16.29 1.46 2.21
N LEU A 247 16.07 2.76 2.37
CA LEU A 247 15.95 3.44 3.67
C LEU A 247 14.80 4.44 3.56
N GLY A 248 13.98 4.55 4.60
CA GLY A 248 12.93 5.56 4.62
C GLY A 248 12.44 5.85 6.02
N TYR A 249 11.76 6.97 6.14
CA TYR A 249 11.15 7.41 7.37
C TYR A 249 9.74 7.91 7.08
N ASP A 250 8.78 7.54 7.92
CA ASP A 250 7.43 8.06 7.88
C ASP A 250 6.93 8.53 9.25
N TYR A 251 6.18 9.61 9.18
CA TYR A 251 5.42 10.17 10.29
C TYR A 251 3.93 10.03 10.01
N GLN A 252 3.17 9.56 11.00
CA GLN A 252 1.71 9.44 10.90
C GLN A 252 1.06 9.92 12.21
N THR A 253 0.07 10.80 12.13
CA THR A 253 -0.58 11.39 13.31
C THR A 253 -1.25 10.37 14.23
N LEU A 254 -1.74 9.24 13.70
CA LEU A 254 -2.45 8.21 14.46
C LEU A 254 -1.57 7.00 14.82
N ARG A 255 -0.40 6.84 14.19
CA ARG A 255 0.42 5.63 14.30
C ARG A 255 1.88 5.88 14.60
N SER A 256 2.30 7.15 14.79
CA SER A 256 3.68 7.42 15.18
C SER A 256 4.73 7.47 14.06
N HIS A 257 5.99 7.32 14.44
CA HIS A 257 7.17 7.44 13.60
C HIS A 257 7.74 6.06 13.31
N THR A 258 8.07 5.76 12.06
CA THR A 258 8.74 4.51 11.70
C THR A 258 9.95 4.75 10.82
N LEU A 259 11.01 3.96 11.06
CA LEU A 259 12.18 3.85 10.20
C LEU A 259 12.07 2.56 9.39
N GLY A 260 12.15 2.66 8.08
CA GLY A 260 12.11 1.53 7.17
C GLY A 260 13.49 1.16 6.66
N LEU A 261 13.81 -0.14 6.66
CA LEU A 261 15.02 -0.71 6.06
C LEU A 261 14.61 -1.84 5.12
N GLY A 262 15.15 -1.87 3.92
CA GLY A 262 14.77 -2.89 2.94
C GLY A 262 15.90 -3.30 2.00
N ILE A 263 15.75 -4.51 1.51
CA ILE A 263 16.58 -5.06 0.44
C ILE A 263 15.65 -5.70 -0.58
N GLY A 264 15.94 -5.52 -1.87
CA GLY A 264 15.21 -6.12 -2.97
C GLY A 264 16.13 -6.67 -4.03
N GLY A 265 15.61 -7.59 -4.82
CA GLY A 265 16.33 -8.14 -5.96
C GLY A 265 15.39 -8.51 -7.08
N GLN A 266 15.89 -8.39 -8.33
CA GLN A 266 15.16 -8.81 -9.52
C GLN A 266 16.07 -9.60 -10.45
N LEU A 267 15.61 -10.78 -10.87
CA LEU A 267 16.34 -11.65 -11.80
C LEU A 267 15.36 -12.48 -12.63
N TYR A 268 15.53 -12.49 -13.96
CA TYR A 268 14.70 -13.27 -14.91
C TYR A 268 13.19 -13.04 -14.74
N GLY A 269 12.77 -11.79 -14.53
CA GLY A 269 11.37 -11.43 -14.32
C GLY A 269 10.85 -11.69 -12.90
N ILE A 270 11.56 -12.45 -12.07
CA ILE A 270 11.23 -12.65 -10.66
C ILE A 270 11.79 -11.49 -9.85
N HIS A 271 10.98 -10.88 -8.98
CA HIS A 271 11.47 -9.97 -7.97
C HIS A 271 11.09 -10.47 -6.57
N LEU A 272 11.97 -10.16 -5.61
CA LEU A 272 11.79 -10.46 -4.19
C LEU A 272 12.26 -9.27 -3.36
N ASP A 273 11.39 -8.78 -2.49
CA ASP A 273 11.65 -7.67 -1.60
C ASP A 273 11.42 -8.08 -0.14
N LEU A 274 12.36 -7.72 0.71
CA LEU A 274 12.28 -7.84 2.16
C LEU A 274 12.31 -6.44 2.76
N GLY A 275 11.39 -6.15 3.66
CA GLY A 275 11.29 -4.87 4.35
C GLY A 275 11.08 -5.06 5.84
N TYR A 276 11.81 -4.28 6.65
CA TYR A 276 11.60 -4.19 8.08
C TYR A 276 11.31 -2.76 8.48
N ARG A 277 10.20 -2.55 9.19
CA ARG A 277 9.82 -1.26 9.77
C ARG A 277 10.05 -1.30 11.26
N LEU A 278 10.89 -0.38 11.74
CA LEU A 278 11.18 -0.17 13.14
C LEU A 278 10.29 0.95 13.68
N GLY A 279 9.44 0.65 14.64
CA GLY A 279 8.64 1.64 15.34
C GLY A 279 9.52 2.45 16.31
N LEU A 280 9.54 3.78 16.17
CA LEU A 280 10.35 4.68 16.98
C LEU A 280 9.60 5.33 18.15
N ALA A 281 8.29 5.13 18.23
CA ALA A 281 7.45 5.68 19.31
C ALA A 281 6.66 4.58 20.02
N SER A 282 6.14 4.88 21.21
CA SER A 282 5.49 3.91 22.13
C SER A 282 4.29 3.17 21.51
N TYR A 283 3.70 3.72 20.46
CA TYR A 283 2.53 3.13 19.77
C TYR A 283 2.90 2.52 18.41
N SER A 284 4.17 2.60 18.01
CA SER A 284 4.65 2.00 16.77
C SER A 284 4.94 0.53 16.95
N VAL A 285 4.60 -0.26 15.94
CA VAL A 285 4.80 -1.69 15.94
C VAL A 285 5.87 -2.04 14.90
N ASN A 286 6.87 -2.82 15.32
CA ASN A 286 7.85 -3.37 14.38
C ASN A 286 7.15 -4.32 13.43
N THR A 287 7.45 -4.25 12.13
CA THR A 287 6.77 -5.09 11.14
C THR A 287 7.77 -5.61 10.11
N LEU A 288 7.71 -6.90 9.83
CA LEU A 288 8.41 -7.52 8.72
C LEU A 288 7.47 -7.65 7.52
N MET A 289 7.97 -7.35 6.33
CA MET A 289 7.24 -7.53 5.08
C MET A 289 8.05 -8.31 4.06
N VAL A 290 7.35 -9.11 3.29
CA VAL A 290 7.91 -9.84 2.14
C VAL A 290 6.99 -9.59 0.95
N THR A 291 7.56 -9.20 -0.18
CA THR A 291 6.85 -9.11 -1.46
C THR A 291 7.61 -9.92 -2.49
N ALA A 292 6.90 -10.73 -3.25
CA ALA A 292 7.42 -11.47 -4.38
C ALA A 292 6.51 -11.29 -5.58
N GLY A 293 7.08 -11.27 -6.79
CA GLY A 293 6.30 -11.20 -7.99
C GLY A 293 7.05 -11.68 -9.22
N TYR A 294 6.30 -11.77 -10.30
CA TYR A 294 6.80 -12.19 -11.60
C TYR A 294 6.26 -11.29 -12.71
N THR A 295 7.16 -10.86 -13.58
CA THR A 295 6.87 -10.00 -14.74
C THR A 295 7.13 -10.80 -16.02
N PHE A 296 6.16 -10.76 -16.96
CA PHE A 296 6.21 -11.43 -18.27
C PHE A 296 6.44 -10.43 -19.39
#